data_c59e1716ad4b26144b338b72a3ac4a8b
#
_entry.id   c59e1716ad4b26144b338b72a3ac4a8b
#
_cell.length_a   1.000
_cell.length_b   1.000
_cell.length_c   1.000
_cell.angle_alpha   90.00
_cell.angle_beta   90.00
_cell.angle_gamma   90.00
#
_symmetry.space_group_name_H-M   'P 1'
#
loop_
_entity.id
_entity.type
_entity.pdbx_description
1 polymer ?
#
loop_
_entity_poly.entity_id
_entity_poly.type
_entity_poly.pdbx_seq_one_letter_code
_entity_poly.pdbx_strand_id
1 'polypeptide(L)'
;ISEHDKNTLSIVLNEPIGVVGEIIPWNFPMLMLAWKIAPALAAGCTAVVKPAEQTPTSVIVLMELIGDILPAGVLNIVTGFGAEAGAALATSKRIAKLSFTGSTETGRKVLHNAAENIIPVTMELGGKSPNIFFPSVADQDDEFFNKAIEGALMFALNQGEICTTPSRILVHEDIADLFIKRMQERLNAVKTGNPLDPETMIGSQVSKAQYEKILGYINIGKEEGAAVLAGGNAGNYEGELSEGYY
;
A
#
# COMPACT_ATOMS: atom_id res chain seq x y z
N ILE A 1 11.12 12.01 -31.91
CA ILE A 1 11.39 12.83 -33.13
C ILE A 1 10.22 12.58 -34.08
N SER A 2 9.58 13.62 -34.55
CA SER A 2 8.58 13.52 -35.63
C SER A 2 8.88 14.56 -36.70
N GLU A 3 8.66 14.19 -37.97
CA GLU A 3 8.76 15.09 -39.11
C GLU A 3 7.35 15.53 -39.48
N HIS A 4 7.09 16.83 -39.46
CA HIS A 4 5.83 17.41 -39.95
C HIS A 4 5.90 17.74 -41.43
N ASP A 5 7.06 18.19 -41.89
CA ASP A 5 7.39 18.46 -43.28
C ASP A 5 8.92 18.40 -43.48
N LYS A 6 9.39 18.60 -44.72
CA LYS A 6 10.83 18.53 -45.07
C LYS A 6 11.69 19.60 -44.39
N ASN A 7 11.09 20.63 -43.82
CA ASN A 7 11.79 21.78 -43.25
C ASN A 7 11.62 21.87 -41.74
N THR A 8 10.80 20.98 -41.14
CA THR A 8 10.46 21.02 -39.70
C THR A 8 10.91 19.75 -39.01
N LEU A 9 11.75 19.88 -38.00
CA LEU A 9 12.16 18.82 -37.08
C LEU A 9 11.58 19.09 -35.70
N SER A 10 10.80 18.14 -35.18
CA SER A 10 10.27 18.19 -33.81
C SER A 10 11.02 17.20 -32.92
N ILE A 11 11.59 17.69 -31.83
CA ILE A 11 12.36 16.89 -30.87
C ILE A 11 11.72 17.03 -29.50
N VAL A 12 11.47 15.92 -28.81
CA VAL A 12 11.06 15.86 -27.42
C VAL A 12 12.28 15.52 -26.56
N LEU A 13 12.60 16.38 -25.63
CA LEU A 13 13.63 16.18 -24.62
C LEU A 13 12.99 16.04 -23.24
N ASN A 14 13.44 15.05 -22.45
CA ASN A 14 13.04 14.91 -21.07
C ASN A 14 14.07 15.62 -20.18
N GLU A 15 13.59 16.52 -19.32
CA GLU A 15 14.42 17.30 -18.40
C GLU A 15 13.92 17.10 -16.96
N PRO A 16 14.81 17.25 -15.93
CA PRO A 16 14.38 17.25 -14.53
C PRO A 16 13.31 18.31 -14.26
N ILE A 17 12.21 17.94 -13.60
CA ILE A 17 11.16 18.90 -13.26
C ILE A 17 11.56 19.80 -12.08
N GLY A 18 12.55 19.41 -11.28
CA GLY A 18 13.03 20.15 -10.11
C GLY A 18 12.85 19.38 -8.80
N VAL A 19 12.32 20.03 -7.76
CA VAL A 19 12.08 19.41 -6.46
C VAL A 19 10.77 18.65 -6.47
N VAL A 20 10.80 17.35 -6.12
CA VAL A 20 9.62 16.49 -6.00
C VAL A 20 9.30 16.28 -4.52
N GLY A 21 8.07 16.59 -4.12
CA GLY A 21 7.52 16.19 -2.82
C GLY A 21 6.94 14.79 -2.90
N GLU A 22 7.28 13.93 -1.96
CA GLU A 22 6.83 12.55 -1.92
C GLU A 22 6.25 12.21 -0.55
N ILE A 23 5.01 11.76 -0.51
CA ILE A 23 4.34 11.34 0.72
C ILE A 23 4.04 9.84 0.59
N ILE A 24 4.61 9.05 1.51
CA ILE A 24 4.52 7.60 1.48
C ILE A 24 3.72 7.05 2.67
N PRO A 25 3.00 5.92 2.47
CA PRO A 25 2.15 5.31 3.48
C PRO A 25 2.97 4.44 4.44
N TRP A 26 2.27 3.93 5.46
CA TRP A 26 2.83 3.12 6.54
C TRP A 26 2.97 1.62 6.22
N ASN A 27 2.24 1.09 5.22
CA ASN A 27 2.13 -0.35 5.01
C ASN A 27 3.33 -0.99 4.30
N PHE A 28 4.06 -0.23 3.47
CA PHE A 28 5.28 -0.65 2.80
C PHE A 28 6.30 0.49 2.75
N PRO A 29 6.84 0.97 3.88
CA PRO A 29 7.65 2.20 3.92
C PRO A 29 8.85 2.14 2.99
N MET A 30 9.63 1.06 2.99
CA MET A 30 10.82 0.91 2.14
C MET A 30 10.48 0.74 0.67
N LEU A 31 9.46 -0.08 0.36
CA LEU A 31 9.04 -0.31 -1.02
C LEU A 31 8.50 0.96 -1.65
N MET A 32 7.63 1.68 -0.92
CA MET A 32 7.05 2.93 -1.39
C MET A 32 8.08 4.05 -1.52
N LEU A 33 9.07 4.09 -0.63
CA LEU A 33 10.22 4.98 -0.78
C LEU A 33 10.96 4.67 -2.09
N ALA A 34 11.37 3.42 -2.29
CA ALA A 34 12.14 3.01 -3.48
C ALA A 34 11.38 3.31 -4.78
N TRP A 35 10.08 3.02 -4.86
CA TRP A 35 9.26 3.27 -6.04
C TRP A 35 9.15 4.74 -6.42
N LYS A 36 9.29 5.66 -5.45
CA LYS A 36 9.20 7.10 -5.69
C LYS A 36 10.57 7.72 -5.94
N ILE A 37 11.54 7.48 -5.06
CA ILE A 37 12.86 8.11 -5.18
C ILE A 37 13.66 7.60 -6.38
N ALA A 38 13.56 6.32 -6.73
CA ALA A 38 14.35 5.76 -7.82
C ALA A 38 14.06 6.46 -9.17
N PRO A 39 12.82 6.57 -9.65
CA PRO A 39 12.55 7.30 -10.89
C PRO A 39 12.80 8.81 -10.77
N ALA A 40 12.55 9.43 -9.62
CA ALA A 40 12.82 10.85 -9.42
C ALA A 40 14.31 11.17 -9.54
N LEU A 41 15.17 10.41 -8.85
CA LEU A 41 16.62 10.59 -8.90
C LEU A 41 17.20 10.22 -10.27
N ALA A 42 16.71 9.14 -10.90
CA ALA A 42 17.12 8.75 -12.25
C ALA A 42 16.78 9.82 -13.29
N ALA A 43 15.69 10.57 -13.09
CA ALA A 43 15.32 11.71 -13.94
C ALA A 43 16.11 13.00 -13.61
N GLY A 44 17.03 12.97 -12.65
CA GLY A 44 17.83 14.14 -12.22
C GLY A 44 17.09 15.11 -11.28
N CYS A 45 15.94 14.71 -10.72
CA CYS A 45 15.21 15.52 -9.75
C CYS A 45 15.80 15.39 -8.35
N THR A 46 15.50 16.36 -7.49
CA THR A 46 15.73 16.25 -6.05
C THR A 46 14.42 15.94 -5.34
N ALA A 47 14.48 15.23 -4.21
CA ALA A 47 13.30 14.76 -3.51
C ALA A 47 13.24 15.20 -2.05
N VAL A 48 12.03 15.53 -1.59
CA VAL A 48 11.70 15.70 -0.18
C VAL A 48 10.62 14.68 0.15
N VAL A 49 10.95 13.70 0.98
CA VAL A 49 10.06 12.57 1.32
C VAL A 49 9.51 12.73 2.73
N LYS A 50 8.20 12.63 2.87
CA LYS A 50 7.52 12.51 4.17
C LYS A 50 7.02 11.08 4.37
N PRO A 51 7.69 10.24 5.16
CA PRO A 51 7.16 8.93 5.54
C PRO A 51 5.96 9.06 6.48
N ALA A 52 5.15 8.00 6.55
CA ALA A 52 4.09 7.93 7.55
C ALA A 52 4.68 7.97 8.97
N GLU A 53 3.99 8.64 9.87
CA GLU A 53 4.40 8.81 11.27
C GLU A 53 4.49 7.50 12.05
N GLN A 54 3.75 6.48 11.62
CA GLN A 54 3.74 5.15 12.25
C GLN A 54 5.00 4.33 11.94
N THR A 55 5.58 4.52 10.74
CA THR A 55 6.65 3.63 10.24
C THR A 55 7.83 4.38 9.59
N PRO A 56 8.41 5.42 10.22
CA PRO A 56 9.50 6.19 9.61
C PRO A 56 10.87 5.52 9.78
N THR A 57 11.04 4.59 10.72
CA THR A 57 12.34 4.10 11.18
C THR A 57 13.17 3.49 10.06
N SER A 58 12.60 2.62 9.25
CA SER A 58 13.32 1.97 8.15
C SER A 58 13.82 2.98 7.10
N VAL A 59 13.04 4.04 6.85
CA VAL A 59 13.43 5.14 5.95
C VAL A 59 14.60 5.91 6.52
N ILE A 60 14.60 6.20 7.83
CA ILE A 60 15.69 6.91 8.52
C ILE A 60 16.96 6.07 8.49
N VAL A 61 16.88 4.77 8.82
CA VAL A 61 18.05 3.86 8.78
C VAL A 61 18.62 3.76 7.36
N LEU A 62 17.77 3.71 6.32
CA LEU A 62 18.28 3.75 4.95
C LEU A 62 19.07 5.03 4.68
N MET A 63 18.58 6.19 5.13
CA MET A 63 19.27 7.46 4.94
C MET A 63 20.64 7.50 5.66
N GLU A 64 20.76 6.88 6.82
CA GLU A 64 22.05 6.72 7.51
C GLU A 64 23.03 5.87 6.69
N LEU A 65 22.53 4.84 6.00
CA LEU A 65 23.35 3.94 5.19
C LEU A 65 23.79 4.54 3.84
N ILE A 66 22.97 5.40 3.23
CA ILE A 66 23.21 5.94 1.88
C ILE A 66 23.53 7.43 1.87
N GLY A 67 23.54 8.10 3.02
CA GLY A 67 23.70 9.55 3.12
C GLY A 67 24.95 10.09 2.46
N ASP A 68 26.05 9.33 2.48
CA ASP A 68 27.33 9.71 1.86
C ASP A 68 27.42 9.34 0.36
N ILE A 69 26.44 8.61 -0.18
CA ILE A 69 26.42 8.20 -1.58
C ILE A 69 25.84 9.30 -2.48
N LEU A 70 24.87 10.05 -1.98
CA LEU A 70 24.20 11.12 -2.70
C LEU A 70 24.76 12.49 -2.29
N PRO A 71 24.87 13.44 -3.23
CA PRO A 71 25.22 14.82 -2.87
C PRO A 71 24.22 15.40 -1.86
N ALA A 72 24.71 16.24 -0.95
CA ALA A 72 23.88 16.87 0.06
C ALA A 72 22.69 17.63 -0.54
N GLY A 73 21.49 17.41 -0.01
CA GLY A 73 20.26 18.05 -0.45
C GLY A 73 19.55 17.37 -1.65
N VAL A 74 20.13 16.33 -2.24
CA VAL A 74 19.48 15.60 -3.34
C VAL A 74 18.27 14.79 -2.84
N LEU A 75 18.41 14.11 -1.70
CA LEU A 75 17.34 13.37 -1.03
C LEU A 75 17.21 13.83 0.42
N ASN A 76 16.02 14.24 0.82
CA ASN A 76 15.76 14.78 2.15
C ASN A 76 14.52 14.09 2.75
N ILE A 77 14.61 13.71 4.02
CA ILE A 77 13.49 13.10 4.75
C ILE A 77 12.94 14.11 5.77
N VAL A 78 11.64 14.31 5.78
CA VAL A 78 10.93 15.15 6.74
C VAL A 78 9.91 14.30 7.49
N THR A 79 10.12 14.12 8.78
CA THR A 79 9.17 13.43 9.66
C THR A 79 8.12 14.41 10.21
N GLY A 80 6.97 13.90 10.61
CA GLY A 80 5.90 14.69 11.20
C GLY A 80 4.51 14.19 10.80
N PHE A 81 3.49 14.78 11.40
CA PHE A 81 2.11 14.40 11.12
C PHE A 81 1.62 14.89 9.75
N GLY A 82 0.65 14.15 9.20
CA GLY A 82 0.09 14.46 7.88
C GLY A 82 -0.51 15.87 7.78
N ALA A 83 -1.20 16.33 8.83
CA ALA A 83 -1.81 17.65 8.90
C ALA A 83 -0.80 18.81 9.00
N GLU A 84 0.42 18.52 9.43
CA GLU A 84 1.51 19.50 9.63
C GLU A 84 2.53 19.39 8.48
N ALA A 85 3.47 18.45 8.59
CA ALA A 85 4.53 18.28 7.60
C ALA A 85 4.00 17.90 6.20
N GLY A 86 2.97 17.03 6.14
CA GLY A 86 2.34 16.65 4.87
C GLY A 86 1.63 17.81 4.18
N ALA A 87 0.85 18.59 4.92
CA ALA A 87 0.17 19.76 4.40
C ALA A 87 1.17 20.84 3.96
N ALA A 88 2.19 21.12 4.77
CA ALA A 88 3.25 22.08 4.44
C ALA A 88 4.01 21.69 3.16
N LEU A 89 4.29 20.39 2.97
CA LEU A 89 4.90 19.90 1.75
C LEU A 89 3.98 20.07 0.55
N ALA A 90 2.68 19.72 0.68
CA ALA A 90 1.71 19.79 -0.41
C ALA A 90 1.37 21.23 -0.84
N THR A 91 1.47 22.23 0.06
CA THR A 91 1.23 23.65 -0.24
C THR A 91 2.51 24.42 -0.55
N SER A 92 3.67 23.76 -0.60
CA SER A 92 4.95 24.43 -0.80
C SER A 92 5.11 24.95 -2.23
N LYS A 93 5.34 26.25 -2.40
CA LYS A 93 5.66 26.87 -3.70
C LYS A 93 7.01 26.44 -4.29
N ARG A 94 7.82 25.70 -3.54
CA ARG A 94 9.13 25.20 -3.98
C ARG A 94 9.08 23.79 -4.55
N ILE A 95 7.91 23.15 -4.52
CA ILE A 95 7.68 21.79 -5.05
C ILE A 95 7.16 21.91 -6.49
N ALA A 96 7.86 21.28 -7.43
CA ALA A 96 7.47 21.26 -8.84
C ALA A 96 6.49 20.11 -9.17
N LYS A 97 6.51 19.04 -8.36
CA LYS A 97 5.59 17.88 -8.48
C LYS A 97 5.39 17.25 -7.11
N LEU A 98 4.21 16.72 -6.87
CA LEU A 98 3.88 15.95 -5.69
C LEU A 98 3.52 14.50 -6.08
N SER A 99 4.04 13.53 -5.35
CA SER A 99 3.69 12.12 -5.46
C SER A 99 3.15 11.64 -4.11
N PHE A 100 1.93 11.13 -4.11
CA PHE A 100 1.24 10.66 -2.91
C PHE A 100 0.83 9.20 -3.05
N THR A 101 1.03 8.42 -1.99
CA THR A 101 0.42 7.10 -1.84
C THR A 101 -0.23 7.01 -0.46
N GLY A 102 -1.49 6.61 -0.41
CA GLY A 102 -2.24 6.49 0.84
C GLY A 102 -3.74 6.33 0.66
N SER A 103 -4.52 6.68 1.69
CA SER A 103 -5.98 6.56 1.62
C SER A 103 -6.61 7.59 0.66
N THR A 104 -7.74 7.22 0.06
CA THR A 104 -8.51 8.13 -0.81
C THR A 104 -8.92 9.41 -0.09
N GLU A 105 -9.28 9.33 1.19
CA GLU A 105 -9.63 10.50 1.99
C GLU A 105 -8.45 11.47 2.13
N THR A 106 -7.27 10.95 2.48
CA THR A 106 -6.05 11.77 2.58
C THR A 106 -5.63 12.29 1.21
N GLY A 107 -5.78 11.49 0.15
CA GLY A 107 -5.50 11.90 -1.23
C GLY A 107 -6.32 13.12 -1.66
N ARG A 108 -7.60 13.19 -1.30
CA ARG A 108 -8.42 14.40 -1.56
C ARG A 108 -7.86 15.63 -0.86
N LYS A 109 -7.42 15.52 0.39
CA LYS A 109 -6.80 16.62 1.13
C LYS A 109 -5.50 17.08 0.48
N VAL A 110 -4.68 16.14 0.05
CA VAL A 110 -3.41 16.41 -0.64
C VAL A 110 -3.66 17.10 -1.99
N LEU A 111 -4.63 16.64 -2.78
CA LEU A 111 -5.02 17.29 -4.04
C LEU A 111 -5.52 18.72 -3.80
N HIS A 112 -6.35 18.91 -2.79
CA HIS A 112 -6.85 20.23 -2.43
C HIS A 112 -5.71 21.20 -2.09
N ASN A 113 -4.76 20.75 -1.27
CA ASN A 113 -3.58 21.55 -0.90
C ASN A 113 -2.68 21.86 -2.11
N ALA A 114 -2.43 20.87 -2.98
CA ALA A 114 -1.61 21.06 -4.16
C ALA A 114 -2.24 22.03 -5.17
N ALA A 115 -3.58 22.08 -5.24
CA ALA A 115 -4.33 22.97 -6.12
C ALA A 115 -4.07 24.46 -5.84
N GLU A 116 -3.73 24.84 -4.61
CA GLU A 116 -3.40 26.22 -4.26
C GLU A 116 -2.24 26.80 -5.09
N ASN A 117 -1.29 25.96 -5.48
CA ASN A 117 -0.12 26.34 -6.28
C ASN A 117 -0.08 25.66 -7.65
N ILE A 118 -1.19 25.00 -8.06
CA ILE A 118 -1.30 24.27 -9.35
C ILE A 118 -0.19 23.22 -9.50
N ILE A 119 0.19 22.56 -8.41
CA ILE A 119 1.25 21.55 -8.42
C ILE A 119 0.70 20.26 -9.07
N PRO A 120 1.36 19.70 -10.11
CA PRO A 120 0.99 18.42 -10.67
C PRO A 120 1.13 17.30 -9.62
N VAL A 121 0.11 16.43 -9.51
CA VAL A 121 0.09 15.36 -8.52
C VAL A 121 -0.06 14.00 -9.18
N THR A 122 0.75 13.02 -8.74
CA THR A 122 0.53 11.61 -9.00
C THR A 122 -0.05 10.97 -7.74
N MET A 123 -1.18 10.27 -7.89
CA MET A 123 -1.91 9.64 -6.79
C MET A 123 -1.94 8.13 -6.94
N GLU A 124 -1.47 7.44 -5.91
CA GLU A 124 -1.68 6.01 -5.72
C GLU A 124 -2.56 5.81 -4.49
N LEU A 125 -3.74 5.24 -4.68
CA LEU A 125 -4.78 5.18 -3.67
C LEU A 125 -5.21 3.74 -3.38
N GLY A 126 -6.07 3.56 -2.38
CA GLY A 126 -6.63 2.26 -2.05
C GLY A 126 -7.61 1.74 -3.10
N GLY A 127 -7.83 0.45 -3.08
CA GLY A 127 -8.75 -0.23 -3.99
C GLY A 127 -9.43 -1.43 -3.33
N LYS A 128 -10.40 -2.00 -4.06
CA LYS A 128 -11.10 -3.25 -3.74
C LYS A 128 -11.19 -4.08 -5.01
N SER A 129 -10.03 -4.55 -5.50
CA SER A 129 -9.94 -5.31 -6.75
C SER A 129 -10.71 -6.62 -6.66
N PRO A 130 -11.44 -7.04 -7.72
CA PRO A 130 -12.07 -8.35 -7.78
C PRO A 130 -11.04 -9.43 -8.11
N ASN A 131 -11.26 -10.61 -7.54
CA ASN A 131 -10.61 -11.86 -7.91
C ASN A 131 -11.68 -12.84 -8.32
N ILE A 132 -11.69 -13.25 -9.59
CA ILE A 132 -12.84 -13.94 -10.21
C ILE A 132 -12.43 -15.36 -10.57
N PHE A 133 -13.18 -16.34 -10.08
CA PHE A 133 -12.93 -17.78 -10.28
C PHE A 133 -14.11 -18.45 -11.02
N PHE A 134 -13.80 -18.98 -12.19
CA PHE A 134 -14.75 -19.76 -13.02
C PHE A 134 -14.66 -21.26 -12.71
N PRO A 135 -15.68 -22.07 -13.08
CA PRO A 135 -15.71 -23.50 -12.77
C PRO A 135 -14.45 -24.27 -13.17
N SER A 136 -13.86 -23.93 -14.30
CA SER A 136 -12.68 -24.62 -14.84
C SER A 136 -11.45 -24.62 -13.92
N VAL A 137 -11.39 -23.76 -12.90
CA VAL A 137 -10.28 -23.80 -11.94
C VAL A 137 -10.34 -25.02 -11.02
N ALA A 138 -11.50 -25.63 -10.87
CA ALA A 138 -11.78 -26.79 -10.03
C ALA A 138 -12.16 -28.07 -10.83
N ASP A 139 -11.91 -28.09 -12.14
CA ASP A 139 -12.16 -29.27 -12.99
C ASP A 139 -11.40 -30.51 -12.50
N GLN A 140 -10.25 -30.28 -11.87
CA GLN A 140 -9.45 -31.28 -11.19
C GLN A 140 -9.00 -30.76 -9.82
N ASP A 141 -8.92 -31.66 -8.83
CA ASP A 141 -8.36 -31.35 -7.53
C ASP A 141 -6.83 -31.51 -7.58
N ASP A 142 -6.18 -30.56 -8.24
CA ASP A 142 -4.75 -30.60 -8.56
C ASP A 142 -3.97 -29.38 -8.04
N GLU A 143 -2.71 -29.27 -8.46
CA GLU A 143 -1.83 -28.16 -8.10
C GLU A 143 -2.35 -26.80 -8.64
N PHE A 144 -3.06 -26.79 -9.78
CA PHE A 144 -3.60 -25.56 -10.34
C PHE A 144 -4.73 -25.03 -9.45
N PHE A 145 -5.62 -25.89 -8.98
CA PHE A 145 -6.67 -25.52 -8.04
C PHE A 145 -6.07 -25.00 -6.71
N ASN A 146 -5.04 -25.68 -6.20
CA ASN A 146 -4.33 -25.21 -5.00
C ASN A 146 -3.71 -23.81 -5.20
N LYS A 147 -3.10 -23.54 -6.35
CA LYS A 147 -2.59 -22.19 -6.69
C LYS A 147 -3.71 -21.14 -6.78
N ALA A 148 -4.89 -21.51 -7.27
CA ALA A 148 -6.06 -20.63 -7.30
C ALA A 148 -6.51 -20.26 -5.87
N ILE A 149 -6.53 -21.22 -4.96
CA ILE A 149 -6.83 -21.00 -3.53
C ILE A 149 -5.77 -20.09 -2.88
N GLU A 150 -4.47 -20.35 -3.11
CA GLU A 150 -3.39 -19.47 -2.61
C GLU A 150 -3.55 -18.02 -3.16
N GLY A 151 -3.86 -17.89 -4.44
CA GLY A 151 -4.14 -16.59 -5.06
C GLY A 151 -5.36 -15.88 -4.46
N ALA A 152 -6.38 -16.64 -4.04
CA ALA A 152 -7.54 -16.09 -3.35
C ALA A 152 -7.18 -15.59 -1.93
N LEU A 153 -6.22 -16.25 -1.27
CA LEU A 153 -5.78 -15.89 0.08
C LEU A 153 -4.81 -14.72 0.15
N MET A 154 -4.36 -14.20 -0.98
CA MET A 154 -3.44 -13.05 -1.01
C MET A 154 -4.00 -11.82 -0.31
N PHE A 155 -5.31 -11.74 -0.05
CA PHE A 155 -5.87 -10.65 0.75
C PHE A 155 -5.33 -10.61 2.19
N ALA A 156 -4.87 -11.73 2.72
CA ALA A 156 -4.31 -11.82 4.07
C ALA A 156 -2.82 -11.41 4.13
N LEU A 157 -2.14 -11.31 2.98
CA LEU A 157 -0.74 -10.89 2.93
C LEU A 157 -0.58 -9.52 3.61
N ASN A 158 0.52 -9.34 4.35
CA ASN A 158 0.81 -8.12 5.11
C ASN A 158 -0.38 -7.66 5.97
N GLN A 159 -1.02 -8.55 6.69
CA GLN A 159 -2.18 -8.34 7.56
C GLN A 159 -3.41 -7.75 6.82
N GLY A 160 -3.50 -7.90 5.49
CA GLY A 160 -4.52 -7.26 4.67
C GLY A 160 -4.26 -5.78 4.38
N GLU A 161 -3.11 -5.26 4.75
CA GLU A 161 -2.75 -3.84 4.64
C GLU A 161 -2.10 -3.53 3.29
N ILE A 162 -2.75 -3.92 2.17
CA ILE A 162 -2.23 -3.78 0.80
C ILE A 162 -3.26 -3.10 -0.11
N CYS A 163 -2.83 -2.09 -0.86
CA CYS A 163 -3.68 -1.35 -1.80
C CYS A 163 -4.12 -2.17 -3.02
N THR A 164 -3.27 -3.10 -3.49
CA THR A 164 -3.49 -3.91 -4.70
C THR A 164 -4.12 -5.28 -4.42
N THR A 165 -4.35 -5.62 -3.16
CA THR A 165 -4.88 -6.91 -2.77
C THR A 165 -6.28 -7.15 -3.37
N PRO A 166 -6.50 -8.33 -3.99
CA PRO A 166 -7.81 -8.71 -4.52
C PRO A 166 -8.74 -9.10 -3.37
N SER A 167 -9.34 -8.09 -2.74
CA SER A 167 -10.13 -8.23 -1.50
C SER A 167 -11.60 -8.59 -1.72
N ARG A 168 -12.06 -8.70 -2.97
CA ARG A 168 -13.39 -9.22 -3.34
C ARG A 168 -13.22 -10.50 -4.13
N ILE A 169 -13.58 -11.63 -3.53
CA ILE A 169 -13.48 -12.94 -4.15
C ILE A 169 -14.84 -13.28 -4.73
N LEU A 170 -14.92 -13.43 -6.06
CA LEU A 170 -16.12 -13.76 -6.79
C LEU A 170 -15.95 -15.16 -7.34
N VAL A 171 -16.74 -16.09 -6.83
CA VAL A 171 -16.66 -17.52 -7.18
C VAL A 171 -17.94 -17.95 -7.85
N HIS A 172 -17.82 -18.67 -8.98
CA HIS A 172 -19.00 -19.24 -9.66
C HIS A 172 -19.72 -20.21 -8.74
N GLU A 173 -21.05 -20.22 -8.79
CA GLU A 173 -21.90 -20.99 -7.89
C GLU A 173 -21.60 -22.50 -7.90
N ASP A 174 -21.27 -23.07 -9.06
CA ASP A 174 -21.01 -24.51 -9.23
C ASP A 174 -19.81 -25.01 -8.40
N ILE A 175 -18.87 -24.12 -8.06
CA ILE A 175 -17.66 -24.48 -7.30
C ILE A 175 -17.58 -23.78 -5.94
N ALA A 176 -18.58 -22.97 -5.57
CA ALA A 176 -18.53 -22.11 -4.40
C ALA A 176 -18.30 -22.89 -3.10
N ASP A 177 -19.02 -23.96 -2.86
CA ASP A 177 -18.91 -24.76 -1.63
C ASP A 177 -17.53 -25.41 -1.49
N LEU A 178 -17.02 -26.00 -2.57
CA LEU A 178 -15.69 -26.60 -2.59
C LEU A 178 -14.61 -25.54 -2.38
N PHE A 179 -14.74 -24.41 -3.06
CA PHE A 179 -13.80 -23.30 -2.99
C PHE A 179 -13.72 -22.72 -1.56
N ILE A 180 -14.87 -22.45 -0.95
CA ILE A 180 -14.99 -21.93 0.42
C ILE A 180 -14.35 -22.92 1.41
N LYS A 181 -14.67 -24.21 1.29
CA LYS A 181 -14.08 -25.23 2.15
C LYS A 181 -12.56 -25.23 2.09
N ARG A 182 -11.98 -25.22 0.89
CA ARG A 182 -10.52 -25.18 0.70
C ARG A 182 -9.90 -23.90 1.25
N MET A 183 -10.54 -22.76 1.06
CA MET A 183 -10.11 -21.50 1.65
C MET A 183 -10.10 -21.57 3.17
N GLN A 184 -11.14 -22.11 3.80
CA GLN A 184 -11.21 -22.24 5.25
C GLN A 184 -10.09 -23.15 5.80
N GLU A 185 -9.84 -24.30 5.13
CA GLU A 185 -8.74 -25.20 5.48
C GLU A 185 -7.38 -24.47 5.48
N ARG A 186 -7.13 -23.65 4.46
CA ARG A 186 -5.89 -22.87 4.35
C ARG A 186 -5.82 -21.72 5.36
N LEU A 187 -6.92 -20.99 5.58
CA LEU A 187 -6.98 -19.92 6.58
C LEU A 187 -6.69 -20.42 8.00
N ASN A 188 -7.18 -21.61 8.34
CA ASN A 188 -6.92 -22.23 9.64
C ASN A 188 -5.43 -22.60 9.86
N ALA A 189 -4.64 -22.70 8.79
CA ALA A 189 -3.22 -22.94 8.86
C ALA A 189 -2.37 -21.66 8.95
N VAL A 190 -3.00 -20.48 8.83
CA VAL A 190 -2.30 -19.19 8.94
C VAL A 190 -1.89 -18.93 10.39
N LYS A 191 -0.58 -18.79 10.60
CA LYS A 191 -0.02 -18.52 11.93
C LYS A 191 0.08 -17.02 12.18
N THR A 192 -0.67 -16.54 13.15
CA THR A 192 -0.57 -15.17 13.64
C THR A 192 0.31 -15.13 14.88
N GLY A 193 1.21 -14.17 15.02
CA GLY A 193 2.14 -14.13 16.14
C GLY A 193 3.14 -12.99 16.12
N ASN A 194 4.24 -13.17 16.85
CA ASN A 194 5.33 -12.21 16.92
C ASN A 194 5.98 -12.07 15.53
N PRO A 195 6.06 -10.84 14.96
CA PRO A 195 6.63 -10.61 13.63
C PRO A 195 8.13 -10.90 13.53
N LEU A 196 8.83 -11.09 14.65
CA LEU A 196 10.24 -11.51 14.68
C LEU A 196 10.41 -13.04 14.66
N ASP A 197 9.33 -13.81 14.82
CA ASP A 197 9.35 -15.27 14.67
C ASP A 197 9.25 -15.62 13.17
N PRO A 198 10.23 -16.34 12.59
CA PRO A 198 10.21 -16.73 11.17
C PRO A 198 8.99 -17.56 10.75
N GLU A 199 8.33 -18.23 11.69
CA GLU A 199 7.13 -19.02 11.44
C GLU A 199 5.84 -18.18 11.42
N THR A 200 5.89 -16.93 11.86
CA THR A 200 4.74 -16.03 11.84
C THR A 200 4.42 -15.58 10.41
N MET A 201 3.19 -15.78 9.99
CA MET A 201 2.69 -15.37 8.69
C MET A 201 1.98 -14.01 8.76
N ILE A 202 1.32 -13.73 9.88
CA ILE A 202 0.56 -12.48 10.11
C ILE A 202 0.96 -11.89 11.45
N GLY A 203 1.38 -10.64 11.44
CA GLY A 203 1.68 -9.85 12.63
C GLY A 203 0.52 -8.96 13.09
N SER A 204 0.81 -8.04 14.01
CA SER A 204 -0.13 -7.03 14.50
C SER A 204 -0.48 -5.99 13.42
N GLN A 205 -1.68 -5.43 13.49
CA GLN A 205 -2.06 -4.24 12.71
C GLN A 205 -1.18 -3.05 13.09
N VAL A 206 -0.99 -2.11 12.15
CA VAL A 206 -0.05 -0.99 12.31
C VAL A 206 -0.39 -0.04 13.47
N SER A 207 -1.65 0.07 13.85
CA SER A 207 -2.10 1.00 14.89
C SER A 207 -3.47 0.64 15.44
N LYS A 208 -3.76 1.15 16.64
CA LYS A 208 -5.09 1.05 17.27
C LYS A 208 -6.20 1.58 16.35
N ALA A 209 -5.99 2.71 15.72
CA ALA A 209 -6.98 3.33 14.83
C ALA A 209 -7.31 2.43 13.61
N GLN A 210 -6.30 1.77 13.03
CA GLN A 210 -6.50 0.82 11.93
C GLN A 210 -7.24 -0.44 12.43
N TYR A 211 -6.85 -0.97 13.56
CA TYR A 211 -7.50 -2.10 14.20
C TYR A 211 -8.98 -1.86 14.50
N GLU A 212 -9.30 -0.76 15.19
CA GLU A 212 -10.68 -0.38 15.49
C GLU A 212 -11.52 -0.16 14.23
N LYS A 213 -10.93 0.41 13.19
CA LYS A 213 -11.55 0.57 11.87
C LYS A 213 -11.91 -0.78 11.24
N ILE A 214 -11.00 -1.77 11.32
CA ILE A 214 -11.23 -3.12 10.79
C ILE A 214 -12.39 -3.79 11.54
N LEU A 215 -12.36 -3.78 12.87
CA LEU A 215 -13.44 -4.33 13.68
C LEU A 215 -14.79 -3.65 13.40
N GLY A 216 -14.78 -2.33 13.20
CA GLY A 216 -15.97 -1.57 12.82
C GLY A 216 -16.55 -2.05 11.49
N TYR A 217 -15.72 -2.26 10.45
CA TYR A 217 -16.20 -2.79 9.17
C TYR A 217 -16.67 -4.24 9.23
N ILE A 218 -16.05 -5.07 10.06
CA ILE A 218 -16.51 -6.44 10.32
C ILE A 218 -17.93 -6.40 10.93
N ASN A 219 -18.18 -5.53 11.90
CA ASN A 219 -19.48 -5.37 12.51
C ASN A 219 -20.54 -4.86 11.52
N ILE A 220 -20.20 -3.88 10.68
CA ILE A 220 -21.08 -3.40 9.61
C ILE A 220 -21.46 -4.57 8.67
N GLY A 221 -20.49 -5.38 8.25
CA GLY A 221 -20.75 -6.53 7.39
C GLY A 221 -21.71 -7.54 8.06
N LYS A 222 -21.54 -7.81 9.36
CA LYS A 222 -22.46 -8.66 10.13
C LYS A 222 -23.87 -8.08 10.20
N GLU A 223 -23.99 -6.78 10.43
CA GLU A 223 -25.28 -6.07 10.47
C GLU A 223 -25.99 -6.06 9.10
N GLU A 224 -25.22 -6.02 8.00
CA GLU A 224 -25.72 -6.15 6.62
C GLU A 224 -26.05 -7.60 6.21
N GLY A 225 -25.87 -8.56 7.12
CA GLY A 225 -26.26 -9.97 6.91
C GLY A 225 -25.16 -10.86 6.32
N ALA A 226 -23.91 -10.40 6.28
CA ALA A 226 -22.81 -11.25 5.85
C ALA A 226 -22.48 -12.34 6.87
N ALA A 227 -22.28 -13.56 6.39
CA ALA A 227 -21.83 -14.69 7.20
C ALA A 227 -20.32 -14.63 7.39
N VAL A 228 -19.85 -14.76 8.64
CA VAL A 228 -18.44 -14.86 8.96
C VAL A 228 -18.00 -16.33 8.82
N LEU A 229 -17.16 -16.61 7.83
CA LEU A 229 -16.68 -17.97 7.55
C LEU A 229 -15.37 -18.31 8.28
N ALA A 230 -14.56 -17.28 8.60
CA ALA A 230 -13.33 -17.42 9.38
C ALA A 230 -12.97 -16.07 10.03
N GLY A 231 -12.31 -16.08 11.17
CA GLY A 231 -11.92 -14.86 11.88
C GLY A 231 -13.09 -14.02 12.35
N GLY A 232 -13.09 -12.73 12.05
CA GLY A 232 -14.22 -11.83 12.33
C GLY A 232 -14.33 -11.33 13.76
N ASN A 233 -13.32 -11.55 14.58
CA ASN A 233 -13.22 -11.10 15.97
C ASN A 233 -11.81 -10.57 16.24
N ALA A 234 -11.68 -9.82 17.34
CA ALA A 234 -10.39 -9.48 17.92
C ALA A 234 -9.62 -10.73 18.31
N GLY A 235 -8.32 -10.76 18.05
CA GLY A 235 -7.44 -11.82 18.54
C GLY A 235 -7.33 -11.75 20.07
N ASN A 236 -7.27 -12.93 20.69
CA ASN A 236 -7.06 -13.03 22.12
C ASN A 236 -5.70 -13.70 22.37
N TYR A 237 -4.70 -12.88 22.68
CA TYR A 237 -3.33 -13.32 22.88
C TYR A 237 -2.87 -13.00 24.31
N GLU A 238 -1.94 -13.79 24.81
CA GLU A 238 -1.34 -13.63 26.12
C GLU A 238 0.12 -13.17 26.03
N GLY A 239 0.68 -12.70 27.15
CA GLY A 239 2.07 -12.26 27.24
C GLY A 239 2.35 -11.03 26.37
N GLU A 240 3.47 -11.00 25.69
CA GLU A 240 3.91 -9.86 24.87
C GLU A 240 2.96 -9.54 23.72
N LEU A 241 2.26 -10.55 23.20
CA LEU A 241 1.33 -10.34 22.09
C LEU A 241 0.03 -9.61 22.52
N SER A 242 -0.30 -9.60 23.82
CA SER A 242 -1.49 -8.92 24.33
C SER A 242 -1.43 -7.39 24.14
N GLU A 243 -0.24 -6.85 23.97
CA GLU A 243 -0.03 -5.41 23.72
C GLU A 243 -0.20 -5.04 22.23
N GLY A 244 -0.31 -6.04 21.35
CA GLY A 244 -0.48 -5.85 19.91
C GLY A 244 -1.94 -5.74 19.47
N TYR A 245 -2.14 -5.28 18.27
CA TYR A 245 -3.46 -5.11 17.63
C TYR A 245 -3.74 -6.30 16.68
N TYR A 246 -4.13 -7.44 17.27
CA TYR A 246 -4.38 -8.69 16.55
C TYR A 246 -5.85 -8.98 16.30
#